data_d7296d7288a6b1ada392cfaad806fa56
#
_entry.id   d7296d7288a6b1ada392cfaad806fa56
#
_cell.length_a   1.000
_cell.length_b   1.000
_cell.length_c   1.000
_cell.angle_alpha   90.00
_cell.angle_beta   90.00
_cell.angle_gamma   90.00
#
_symmetry.space_group_name_H-M   'P 1'
#
loop_
_entity.id
_entity.type
_entity.pdbx_description
1 polymer ?
#
loop_
_entity_poly.entity_id
_entity_poly.type
_entity_poly.pdbx_seq_one_letter_code
_entity_poly.pdbx_strand_id
1 'polypeptide(L)'
;ALFIGTAPLSALASSSQNTDPYIASFKAYSDEIKALDTSTSKAASNTFQTYADEVFSVEQKAGYIGDELPIPKAVKVMEGVYTVVGSFIWGTPANFGLNNNLSAIIFEDGVFIYNGGPNEAVAYSFHQQIKRITNKPVKWLAVENDQGHAYFGSSYWYDVGVKNLYSEKRANDNFHQIFEETKDRYAKGRGTTITQSVYDVTDKFTTFSDTKTIDVGGGETVQLINFGGGHTPSMTGMYIPSRNLLFSGDLGFNERVPGLLNDSFFKEWISSFEKMASMVPSDVTVIPGHGTPTDMATLKRQTYDYFVELYQEVQKVVDSGGGLAEIDAIDQSKHKDRPVFSQLSISNARHIYNELMAQKSL
;
A
#
# COMPACT_ATOMS: atom_id res chain seq x y z
N ALA A 1 -43.75 -29.47 -34.20
CA ALA A 1 -43.75 -29.18 -32.77
C ALA A 1 -42.30 -29.15 -32.30
N LEU A 2 -41.79 -27.95 -32.08
CA LEU A 2 -40.43 -27.73 -31.56
C LEU A 2 -40.53 -27.74 -30.04
N PHE A 3 -39.89 -28.69 -29.38
CA PHE A 3 -39.71 -28.69 -27.94
C PHE A 3 -38.49 -27.79 -27.62
N ILE A 4 -38.75 -26.61 -27.10
CA ILE A 4 -37.72 -25.79 -26.48
C ILE A 4 -37.59 -26.31 -25.05
N GLY A 5 -36.53 -27.06 -24.80
CA GLY A 5 -36.12 -27.50 -23.47
C GLY A 5 -35.53 -26.30 -22.72
N THR A 6 -36.23 -25.82 -21.73
CA THR A 6 -35.65 -24.90 -20.70
C THR A 6 -34.68 -25.69 -19.85
N ALA A 7 -33.38 -25.43 -20.04
CA ALA A 7 -32.38 -25.87 -19.09
C ALA A 7 -32.63 -25.17 -17.75
N PRO A 8 -32.62 -25.86 -16.61
CA PRO A 8 -32.72 -25.22 -15.32
C PRO A 8 -31.47 -24.39 -15.07
N LEU A 9 -31.69 -23.14 -14.66
CA LEU A 9 -30.64 -22.34 -13.98
C LEU A 9 -30.28 -23.08 -12.67
N SER A 10 -29.41 -24.07 -12.79
CA SER A 10 -28.81 -24.66 -11.62
C SER A 10 -27.82 -23.68 -11.03
N ALA A 11 -28.23 -23.09 -9.91
CA ALA A 11 -27.43 -22.77 -8.77
C ALA A 11 -25.98 -22.37 -9.11
N LEU A 12 -25.73 -21.08 -9.18
CA LEU A 12 -24.45 -20.57 -8.74
C LEU A 12 -24.27 -21.10 -7.30
N ALA A 13 -23.61 -22.25 -7.21
CA ALA A 13 -23.13 -22.75 -5.96
C ALA A 13 -22.36 -21.60 -5.31
N SER A 14 -22.82 -21.19 -4.14
CA SER A 14 -22.04 -20.38 -3.23
C SER A 14 -20.65 -20.99 -3.21
N SER A 15 -19.65 -20.28 -3.78
CA SER A 15 -18.26 -20.63 -3.60
C SER A 15 -18.10 -20.69 -2.07
N SER A 16 -18.01 -21.91 -1.56
CA SER A 16 -17.56 -22.15 -0.20
C SER A 16 -16.35 -21.25 -0.04
N GLN A 17 -16.38 -20.40 0.97
CA GLN A 17 -15.26 -19.64 1.46
C GLN A 17 -14.12 -20.63 1.73
N ASN A 18 -13.38 -20.95 0.69
CA ASN A 18 -12.09 -21.58 0.82
C ASN A 18 -11.15 -20.43 1.18
N THR A 19 -11.34 -19.94 2.42
CA THR A 19 -10.42 -19.00 3.02
C THR A 19 -9.08 -19.71 2.99
N ASP A 20 -8.21 -19.25 2.11
CA ASP A 20 -6.83 -19.69 2.06
C ASP A 20 -6.34 -19.79 3.52
N PRO A 21 -5.84 -20.94 4.00
CA PRO A 21 -5.42 -21.12 5.37
C PRO A 21 -4.43 -20.05 5.82
N TYR A 22 -3.73 -19.40 4.90
CA TYR A 22 -2.87 -18.27 5.18
C TYR A 22 -3.65 -17.00 5.55
N ILE A 23 -4.75 -16.69 4.87
CA ILE A 23 -5.61 -15.53 5.19
C ILE A 23 -6.20 -15.69 6.60
N ALA A 24 -6.64 -16.88 6.99
CA ALA A 24 -7.15 -17.12 8.33
C ALA A 24 -6.11 -16.86 9.44
N SER A 25 -4.81 -17.06 9.16
CA SER A 25 -3.73 -16.79 10.11
C SER A 25 -3.44 -15.30 10.29
N PHE A 26 -3.82 -14.45 9.33
CA PHE A 26 -3.51 -13.01 9.38
C PHE A 26 -4.26 -12.27 10.47
N LYS A 27 -5.40 -12.77 10.94
CA LYS A 27 -6.13 -12.10 12.03
C LYS A 27 -5.29 -12.03 13.30
N ALA A 28 -4.67 -13.13 13.71
CA ALA A 28 -3.78 -13.14 14.87
C ALA A 28 -2.56 -12.24 14.65
N TYR A 29 -1.99 -12.26 13.46
CA TYR A 29 -0.87 -11.42 13.09
C TYR A 29 -1.22 -9.93 13.04
N SER A 30 -2.41 -9.58 12.55
CA SER A 30 -2.98 -8.24 12.61
C SER A 30 -3.10 -7.73 14.05
N ASP A 31 -3.61 -8.56 14.96
CA ASP A 31 -3.75 -8.21 16.37
C ASP A 31 -2.37 -7.99 17.04
N GLU A 32 -1.35 -8.76 16.65
CA GLU A 32 0.04 -8.59 17.10
C GLU A 32 0.64 -7.25 16.63
N ILE A 33 0.46 -6.89 15.36
CA ILE A 33 0.92 -5.59 14.82
C ILE A 33 0.21 -4.43 15.52
N LYS A 34 -1.10 -4.51 15.72
CA LYS A 34 -1.85 -3.47 16.45
C LYS A 34 -1.38 -3.32 17.90
N ALA A 35 -1.01 -4.42 18.55
CA ALA A 35 -0.42 -4.37 19.88
C ALA A 35 0.95 -3.68 19.89
N LEU A 36 1.77 -3.89 18.88
CA LEU A 36 3.04 -3.16 18.71
C LEU A 36 2.81 -1.65 18.51
N ASP A 37 1.80 -1.27 17.72
CA ASP A 37 1.45 0.14 17.48
C ASP A 37 1.04 0.88 18.76
N THR A 38 0.43 0.19 19.73
CA THR A 38 0.03 0.79 21.01
C THR A 38 1.12 0.78 22.07
N SER A 39 2.15 -0.05 21.90
CA SER A 39 3.24 -0.21 22.88
C SER A 39 4.38 0.81 22.71
N THR A 40 4.31 1.69 21.71
CA THR A 40 5.38 2.65 21.40
C THR A 40 5.52 3.72 22.47
N SER A 41 6.30 3.41 23.50
CA SER A 41 6.73 4.38 24.49
C SER A 41 7.85 5.28 23.92
N LYS A 42 7.99 6.49 24.49
CA LYS A 42 9.10 7.39 24.16
C LYS A 42 10.49 6.72 24.37
N ALA A 43 10.57 5.77 25.31
CA ALA A 43 11.80 5.00 25.56
C ALA A 43 12.13 4.04 24.39
N ALA A 44 11.14 3.36 23.82
CA ALA A 44 11.33 2.51 22.65
C ALA A 44 11.79 3.33 21.44
N SER A 45 11.22 4.52 21.24
CA SER A 45 11.64 5.44 20.17
C SER A 45 13.10 5.88 20.32
N ASN A 46 13.55 6.18 21.56
CA ASN A 46 14.95 6.58 21.81
C ASN A 46 15.93 5.41 21.60
N THR A 47 15.58 4.21 22.05
CA THR A 47 16.40 3.01 21.82
C THR A 47 16.53 2.71 20.33
N PHE A 48 15.44 2.86 19.59
CA PHE A 48 15.45 2.71 18.15
C PHE A 48 16.32 3.75 17.45
N GLN A 49 16.21 5.02 17.82
CA GLN A 49 17.03 6.08 17.20
C GLN A 49 18.54 5.80 17.42
N THR A 50 18.93 5.37 18.61
CA THR A 50 20.30 4.98 18.90
C THR A 50 20.75 3.81 18.02
N TYR A 51 19.91 2.78 17.90
CA TYR A 51 20.20 1.62 17.05
C TYR A 51 20.30 2.02 15.56
N ALA A 52 19.38 2.84 15.07
CA ALA A 52 19.42 3.34 13.70
C ALA A 52 20.69 4.17 13.44
N ASP A 53 21.11 5.00 14.40
CA ASP A 53 22.34 5.79 14.31
C ASP A 53 23.58 4.89 14.21
N GLU A 54 23.66 3.84 15.01
CA GLU A 54 24.75 2.85 14.97
C GLU A 54 24.77 2.09 13.65
N VAL A 55 23.62 1.57 13.20
CA VAL A 55 23.47 0.84 11.94
C VAL A 55 23.90 1.72 10.76
N PHE A 56 23.38 2.93 10.65
CA PHE A 56 23.76 3.84 9.58
C PHE A 56 25.20 4.28 9.61
N SER A 57 25.80 4.48 10.78
CA SER A 57 27.21 4.86 10.89
C SER A 57 28.14 3.76 10.38
N VAL A 58 27.76 2.51 10.56
CA VAL A 58 28.51 1.33 10.10
C VAL A 58 28.26 1.08 8.62
N GLU A 59 27.02 1.18 8.18
CA GLU A 59 26.60 0.85 6.81
C GLU A 59 27.06 1.85 5.76
N GLN A 60 27.12 3.14 6.08
CA GLN A 60 27.75 4.13 5.19
C GLN A 60 29.22 3.81 4.90
N LYS A 61 29.89 3.11 5.83
CA LYS A 61 31.29 2.70 5.68
C LYS A 61 31.47 1.34 5.02
N ALA A 62 30.47 0.47 5.08
CA ALA A 62 30.58 -0.96 4.76
C ALA A 62 29.60 -1.43 3.67
N GLY A 63 28.80 -0.56 3.06
CA GLY A 63 27.85 -0.93 2.01
C GLY A 63 26.77 -1.89 2.51
N TYR A 64 26.01 -1.47 3.52
CA TYR A 64 24.89 -2.24 4.10
C TYR A 64 25.28 -3.60 4.71
N ILE A 65 26.37 -3.64 5.44
CA ILE A 65 26.82 -4.81 6.21
C ILE A 65 26.53 -4.55 7.70
N GLY A 66 25.31 -4.63 8.14
CA GLY A 66 24.91 -4.42 9.52
C GLY A 66 23.85 -5.41 9.97
N ASP A 67 23.48 -5.32 11.24
CA ASP A 67 22.32 -6.03 11.76
C ASP A 67 21.04 -5.45 11.18
N GLU A 68 20.07 -6.32 10.88
CA GLU A 68 18.77 -5.89 10.35
C GLU A 68 17.91 -5.24 11.43
N LEU A 69 17.06 -4.29 11.01
CA LEU A 69 16.04 -3.71 11.86
C LEU A 69 15.01 -4.77 12.26
N PRO A 70 14.43 -4.70 13.48
CA PRO A 70 13.35 -5.58 13.92
C PRO A 70 12.01 -5.17 13.30
N ILE A 71 11.93 -5.14 11.96
CA ILE A 71 10.66 -4.96 11.24
C ILE A 71 9.81 -6.23 11.37
N PRO A 72 8.49 -6.15 11.14
CA PRO A 72 7.65 -7.33 11.12
C PRO A 72 8.18 -8.40 10.16
N LYS A 73 7.96 -9.66 10.51
CA LYS A 73 8.36 -10.77 9.63
C LYS A 73 7.47 -10.81 8.39
N ALA A 74 8.09 -11.08 7.24
CA ALA A 74 7.35 -11.35 6.03
C ALA A 74 6.50 -12.63 6.21
N VAL A 75 5.21 -12.51 5.99
CA VAL A 75 4.26 -13.61 6.08
C VAL A 75 4.00 -14.19 4.69
N LYS A 76 3.89 -15.51 4.61
CA LYS A 76 3.56 -16.20 3.36
C LYS A 76 2.07 -16.00 3.07
N VAL A 77 1.76 -15.36 1.96
CA VAL A 77 0.38 -15.12 1.49
C VAL A 77 -0.11 -16.29 0.64
N MET A 78 0.75 -16.79 -0.21
CA MET A 78 0.58 -18.00 -1.01
C MET A 78 1.94 -18.52 -1.44
N GLU A 79 2.01 -19.59 -2.20
CA GLU A 79 3.28 -20.14 -2.65
C GLU A 79 4.09 -19.09 -3.43
N GLY A 80 5.33 -18.85 -2.97
CA GLY A 80 6.23 -17.87 -3.57
C GLY A 80 5.85 -16.41 -3.36
N VAL A 81 4.88 -16.08 -2.50
CA VAL A 81 4.45 -14.68 -2.21
C VAL A 81 4.58 -14.40 -0.73
N TYR A 82 5.35 -13.38 -0.39
CA TYR A 82 5.64 -12.98 0.99
C TYR A 82 5.43 -11.48 1.15
N THR A 83 4.77 -11.09 2.24
CA THR A 83 4.45 -9.68 2.51
C THR A 83 4.83 -9.33 3.95
N VAL A 84 5.61 -8.28 4.12
CA VAL A 84 5.73 -7.57 5.39
C VAL A 84 4.55 -6.64 5.50
N VAL A 85 3.68 -6.87 6.48
CA VAL A 85 2.58 -5.97 6.79
C VAL A 85 3.11 -4.86 7.67
N GLY A 86 3.04 -3.62 7.17
CA GLY A 86 3.48 -2.45 7.93
C GLY A 86 2.52 -2.08 9.06
N SER A 87 2.97 -1.15 9.87
CA SER A 87 2.17 -0.57 10.96
C SER A 87 0.84 -0.02 10.44
N PHE A 88 -0.23 -0.17 11.24
CA PHE A 88 -1.55 0.38 10.90
C PHE A 88 -1.69 1.88 11.21
N ILE A 89 -0.73 2.45 11.93
CA ILE A 89 -0.68 3.88 12.23
C ILE A 89 0.22 4.62 11.24
N TRP A 90 0.46 5.89 11.49
CA TRP A 90 1.41 6.70 10.70
C TRP A 90 2.84 6.19 10.85
N GLY A 91 3.67 6.49 9.85
CA GLY A 91 5.11 6.27 9.96
C GLY A 91 5.71 7.16 11.05
N THR A 92 6.43 6.52 11.99
CA THR A 92 7.08 7.14 13.14
C THR A 92 8.50 6.58 13.28
N PRO A 93 9.38 7.18 14.12
CA PRO A 93 10.67 6.56 14.42
C PRO A 93 10.53 5.15 15.01
N ALA A 94 9.51 4.90 15.82
CA ALA A 94 9.31 3.62 16.50
C ALA A 94 8.94 2.45 15.57
N ASN A 95 8.29 2.73 14.44
CA ASN A 95 7.97 1.73 13.42
C ASN A 95 8.89 1.85 12.17
N PHE A 96 10.01 2.56 12.29
CA PHE A 96 10.99 2.75 11.22
C PHE A 96 10.44 3.48 9.98
N GLY A 97 9.33 4.19 10.13
CA GLY A 97 8.58 4.76 9.03
C GLY A 97 7.80 3.74 8.20
N LEU A 98 7.83 2.46 8.57
CA LEU A 98 7.17 1.38 7.84
C LEU A 98 5.70 1.28 8.23
N ASN A 99 4.82 1.87 7.43
CA ASN A 99 3.38 1.84 7.62
C ASN A 99 2.59 1.37 6.39
N ASN A 100 3.28 0.93 5.34
CA ASN A 100 2.71 0.29 4.16
C ASN A 100 3.23 -1.14 4.02
N ASN A 101 2.62 -1.90 3.13
CA ASN A 101 3.04 -3.26 2.84
C ASN A 101 4.21 -3.29 1.87
N LEU A 102 5.17 -4.18 2.14
CA LEU A 102 6.28 -4.50 1.24
C LEU A 102 6.16 -5.97 0.85
N SER A 103 6.23 -6.26 -0.45
CA SER A 103 6.02 -7.63 -0.91
C SER A 103 7.15 -8.12 -1.79
N ALA A 104 7.46 -9.42 -1.64
CA ALA A 104 8.40 -10.15 -2.47
C ALA A 104 7.71 -11.34 -3.13
N ILE A 105 7.81 -11.43 -4.44
CA ILE A 105 7.21 -12.48 -5.23
C ILE A 105 8.32 -13.26 -5.93
N ILE A 106 8.39 -14.55 -5.64
CA ILE A 106 9.42 -15.45 -6.19
C ILE A 106 8.88 -16.05 -7.47
N PHE A 107 9.56 -15.75 -8.58
CA PHE A 107 9.32 -16.30 -9.91
C PHE A 107 10.46 -17.23 -10.33
N GLU A 108 10.35 -17.82 -11.52
CA GLU A 108 11.40 -18.70 -12.04
C GLU A 108 12.73 -17.96 -12.18
N ASP A 109 12.71 -16.76 -12.75
CA ASP A 109 13.92 -16.00 -13.07
C ASP A 109 14.47 -15.14 -11.93
N GLY A 110 13.73 -14.94 -10.84
CA GLY A 110 14.15 -14.10 -9.74
C GLY A 110 13.00 -13.65 -8.84
N VAL A 111 13.28 -12.63 -8.02
CA VAL A 111 12.33 -12.04 -7.09
C VAL A 111 11.88 -10.68 -7.60
N PHE A 112 10.59 -10.42 -7.55
CA PHE A 112 9.97 -9.14 -7.82
C PHE A 112 9.60 -8.47 -6.50
N ILE A 113 10.00 -7.22 -6.31
CA ILE A 113 9.65 -6.39 -5.14
C ILE A 113 8.55 -5.42 -5.54
N TYR A 114 7.48 -5.36 -4.73
CA TYR A 114 6.44 -4.34 -4.85
C TYR A 114 6.51 -3.40 -3.65
N ASN A 115 6.81 -2.13 -3.92
CA ASN A 115 7.22 -1.05 -3.04
C ASN A 115 8.64 -1.19 -2.46
N GLY A 116 9.44 -0.15 -2.64
CA GLY A 116 10.85 -0.11 -2.23
C GLY A 116 11.06 0.01 -0.73
N GLY A 117 10.08 0.55 -0.02
CA GLY A 117 10.15 0.83 1.42
C GLY A 117 10.39 2.31 1.75
N PRO A 118 10.18 2.70 3.01
CA PRO A 118 10.25 4.09 3.48
C PRO A 118 11.68 4.63 3.64
N ASN A 119 12.67 3.75 3.63
CA ASN A 119 14.09 4.08 3.73
C ASN A 119 14.96 2.85 3.40
N GLU A 120 16.27 3.07 3.32
CA GLU A 120 17.23 2.02 2.94
C GLU A 120 17.39 0.93 4.00
N ALA A 121 17.32 1.28 5.29
CA ALA A 121 17.48 0.31 6.36
C ALA A 121 16.31 -0.69 6.43
N VAL A 122 15.09 -0.23 6.19
CA VAL A 122 13.92 -1.11 6.05
C VAL A 122 14.06 -1.98 4.80
N ALA A 123 14.46 -1.41 3.67
CA ALA A 123 14.70 -2.17 2.43
C ALA A 123 15.76 -3.26 2.62
N TYR A 124 16.88 -2.93 3.26
CA TYR A 124 17.93 -3.88 3.65
C TYR A 124 17.37 -5.00 4.53
N SER A 125 16.65 -4.65 5.58
CA SER A 125 16.10 -5.62 6.54
C SER A 125 15.11 -6.57 5.87
N PHE A 126 14.29 -6.05 4.99
CA PHE A 126 13.39 -6.86 4.16
C PHE A 126 14.18 -7.78 3.21
N HIS A 127 15.23 -7.29 2.58
CA HIS A 127 16.10 -8.09 1.72
C HIS A 127 16.78 -9.24 2.49
N GLN A 128 17.20 -9.02 3.75
CA GLN A 128 17.74 -10.09 4.59
C GLN A 128 16.68 -11.18 4.86
N GLN A 129 15.41 -10.80 5.09
CA GLN A 129 14.33 -11.79 5.22
C GLN A 129 14.16 -12.59 3.93
N ILE A 130 14.18 -11.94 2.76
CA ILE A 130 14.07 -12.60 1.46
C ILE A 130 15.20 -13.61 1.24
N LYS A 131 16.44 -13.23 1.58
CA LYS A 131 17.61 -14.12 1.46
C LYS A 131 17.51 -15.40 2.32
N ARG A 132 16.76 -15.36 3.41
CA ARG A 132 16.45 -16.56 4.23
C ARG A 132 15.36 -17.43 3.61
N ILE A 133 14.55 -16.89 2.70
CA ILE A 133 13.46 -17.60 2.04
C ILE A 133 13.92 -18.23 0.73
N THR A 134 14.76 -17.53 -0.04
CA THR A 134 15.18 -17.97 -1.38
C THR A 134 16.60 -17.49 -1.70
N ASN A 135 17.32 -18.29 -2.51
CA ASN A 135 18.61 -17.91 -3.08
C ASN A 135 18.49 -17.16 -4.42
N LYS A 136 17.27 -16.97 -4.93
CA LYS A 136 17.07 -16.25 -6.19
C LYS A 136 17.37 -14.77 -6.03
N PRO A 137 18.01 -14.12 -7.01
CA PRO A 137 18.31 -12.70 -6.95
C PRO A 137 17.04 -11.87 -7.08
N VAL A 138 17.02 -10.70 -6.43
CA VAL A 138 16.01 -9.67 -6.71
C VAL A 138 16.34 -9.04 -8.07
N LYS A 139 15.42 -9.12 -9.01
CA LYS A 139 15.60 -8.61 -10.37
C LYS A 139 14.75 -7.40 -10.70
N TRP A 140 13.58 -7.25 -10.06
CA TRP A 140 12.59 -6.23 -10.40
C TRP A 140 12.08 -5.53 -9.14
N LEU A 141 11.80 -4.24 -9.30
CA LEU A 141 11.11 -3.41 -8.33
C LEU A 141 10.04 -2.57 -9.04
N ALA A 142 8.84 -2.52 -8.48
CA ALA A 142 7.83 -1.55 -8.88
C ALA A 142 7.34 -0.76 -7.66
N VAL A 143 6.99 0.50 -7.88
CA VAL A 143 6.41 1.40 -6.88
C VAL A 143 4.99 1.76 -7.26
N GLU A 144 4.13 1.93 -6.26
CA GLU A 144 2.69 2.11 -6.47
C GLU A 144 2.25 3.55 -6.75
N ASN A 145 2.92 4.53 -6.14
CA ASN A 145 2.56 5.94 -6.21
C ASN A 145 3.76 6.84 -5.95
N ASP A 146 3.55 8.16 -5.85
CA ASP A 146 4.58 9.18 -5.64
C ASP A 146 4.88 9.48 -4.16
N GLN A 147 4.71 8.51 -3.27
CA GLN A 147 4.98 8.69 -1.84
C GLN A 147 6.32 8.05 -1.42
N GLY A 148 6.95 8.66 -0.41
CA GLY A 148 8.24 8.22 0.08
C GLY A 148 8.26 6.80 0.62
N HIS A 149 7.15 6.28 1.15
CA HIS A 149 7.07 4.90 1.63
C HIS A 149 7.19 3.84 0.52
N ALA A 150 6.84 4.23 -0.71
CA ALA A 150 7.02 3.39 -1.89
C ALA A 150 8.43 3.54 -2.50
N TYR A 151 8.97 4.76 -2.51
CA TYR A 151 10.16 5.12 -3.28
C TYR A 151 11.48 5.10 -2.52
N PHE A 152 11.54 5.57 -1.25
CA PHE A 152 12.83 5.88 -0.62
C PHE A 152 13.78 4.69 -0.49
N GLY A 153 13.24 3.49 -0.31
CA GLY A 153 14.07 2.29 -0.32
C GLY A 153 14.65 1.91 -1.68
N SER A 154 14.21 2.57 -2.77
CA SER A 154 14.69 2.26 -4.13
C SER A 154 16.17 2.55 -4.34
N SER A 155 16.75 3.52 -3.64
CA SER A 155 18.20 3.76 -3.66
C SER A 155 18.97 2.53 -3.20
N TYR A 156 18.57 1.89 -2.10
CA TYR A 156 19.14 0.62 -1.65
C TYR A 156 19.01 -0.48 -2.72
N TRP A 157 17.81 -0.69 -3.26
CA TRP A 157 17.59 -1.74 -4.25
C TRP A 157 18.44 -1.54 -5.50
N TYR A 158 18.59 -0.29 -5.94
CA TYR A 158 19.47 0.05 -7.07
C TYR A 158 20.95 -0.25 -6.76
N ASP A 159 21.40 0.12 -5.57
CA ASP A 159 22.80 -0.08 -5.14
C ASP A 159 23.18 -1.55 -5.02
N VAL A 160 22.26 -2.40 -4.57
CA VAL A 160 22.49 -3.86 -4.49
C VAL A 160 22.29 -4.58 -5.83
N GLY A 161 22.06 -3.84 -6.92
CA GLY A 161 22.11 -4.38 -8.27
C GLY A 161 20.76 -4.60 -8.96
N VAL A 162 19.63 -4.20 -8.35
CA VAL A 162 18.32 -4.25 -9.01
C VAL A 162 18.26 -3.13 -10.04
N LYS A 163 18.28 -3.47 -11.33
CA LYS A 163 18.31 -2.49 -12.44
C LYS A 163 16.98 -2.36 -13.19
N ASN A 164 16.01 -3.23 -12.91
CA ASN A 164 14.68 -3.18 -13.52
C ASN A 164 13.70 -2.52 -12.53
N LEU A 165 13.69 -1.20 -12.49
CA LEU A 165 12.83 -0.39 -11.66
C LEU A 165 11.68 0.16 -12.50
N TYR A 166 10.44 0.09 -12.02
CA TYR A 166 9.25 0.49 -12.76
C TYR A 166 8.36 1.43 -11.95
N SER A 167 7.88 2.47 -12.61
CA SER A 167 6.91 3.41 -12.06
C SER A 167 5.98 3.94 -13.16
N GLU A 168 4.78 4.33 -12.79
CA GLU A 168 3.95 5.15 -13.65
C GLU A 168 4.63 6.51 -13.86
N LYS A 169 4.55 7.02 -15.09
CA LYS A 169 5.34 8.21 -15.50
C LYS A 169 5.02 9.43 -14.65
N ARG A 170 3.76 9.72 -14.41
CA ARG A 170 3.34 10.93 -13.67
C ARG A 170 3.74 10.84 -12.20
N ALA A 171 3.62 9.65 -11.60
CA ALA A 171 4.09 9.41 -10.25
C ALA A 171 5.61 9.60 -10.13
N ASN A 172 6.37 9.09 -11.10
CA ASN A 172 7.82 9.22 -11.11
C ASN A 172 8.28 10.69 -11.30
N ASP A 173 7.68 11.39 -12.26
CA ASP A 173 8.00 12.80 -12.51
C ASP A 173 7.66 13.68 -11.30
N ASN A 174 6.51 13.43 -10.66
CA ASN A 174 6.10 14.17 -9.46
C ASN A 174 7.01 13.87 -8.28
N PHE A 175 7.33 12.59 -8.03
CA PHE A 175 8.22 12.22 -6.93
C PHE A 175 9.61 12.84 -7.09
N HIS A 176 10.15 12.90 -8.29
CA HIS A 176 11.39 13.61 -8.57
C HIS A 176 11.32 15.09 -8.14
N GLN A 177 10.23 15.77 -8.46
CA GLN A 177 10.06 17.19 -8.12
C GLN A 177 9.94 17.43 -6.61
N ILE A 178 9.29 16.52 -5.90
CA ILE A 178 9.02 16.67 -4.44
C ILE A 178 10.01 15.90 -3.57
N PHE A 179 11.06 15.30 -4.15
CA PHE A 179 11.97 14.39 -3.45
C PHE A 179 12.57 15.01 -2.19
N GLU A 180 13.21 16.15 -2.30
CA GLU A 180 13.89 16.81 -1.17
C GLU A 180 12.89 17.27 -0.10
N GLU A 181 11.76 17.85 -0.49
CA GLU A 181 10.70 18.23 0.45
C GLU A 181 10.15 17.00 1.20
N THR A 182 9.91 15.92 0.48
CA THR A 182 9.43 14.67 1.07
C THR A 182 10.48 14.05 2.00
N LYS A 183 11.75 14.09 1.62
CA LYS A 183 12.87 13.63 2.46
C LYS A 183 12.94 14.43 3.75
N ASP A 184 12.85 15.74 3.69
CA ASP A 184 12.84 16.61 4.88
C ASP A 184 11.65 16.31 5.81
N ARG A 185 10.47 16.12 5.24
CA ARG A 185 9.26 15.75 5.99
C ARG A 185 9.41 14.39 6.67
N TYR A 186 9.99 13.40 5.98
CA TYR A 186 10.26 12.07 6.54
C TYR A 186 11.32 12.13 7.64
N ALA A 187 12.38 12.89 7.44
CA ALA A 187 13.39 13.10 8.47
C ALA A 187 12.79 13.67 9.76
N LYS A 188 11.94 14.68 9.65
CA LYS A 188 11.27 15.31 10.80
C LYS A 188 10.28 14.37 11.50
N GLY A 189 9.51 13.58 10.74
CA GLY A 189 8.44 12.74 11.27
C GLY A 189 8.83 11.32 11.61
N ARG A 190 9.88 10.77 10.99
CA ARG A 190 10.27 9.36 11.06
C ARG A 190 11.71 9.11 11.49
N GLY A 191 12.50 10.16 11.63
CA GLY A 191 13.88 10.14 12.08
C GLY A 191 14.85 10.60 11.00
N THR A 192 15.74 11.54 11.37
CA THR A 192 16.73 12.12 10.46
C THR A 192 17.73 11.08 10.01
N THR A 193 18.30 10.30 10.93
CA THR A 193 19.34 9.31 10.65
C THR A 193 18.87 8.26 9.67
N ILE A 194 17.67 7.68 9.87
CA ILE A 194 17.13 6.62 9.01
C ILE A 194 16.77 7.12 7.61
N THR A 195 16.62 8.44 7.44
CA THR A 195 16.20 9.06 6.17
C THR A 195 17.38 9.68 5.41
N GLN A 196 18.46 10.03 6.08
CA GLN A 196 19.54 10.84 5.48
C GLN A 196 20.26 10.18 4.31
N SER A 197 20.35 8.85 4.29
CA SER A 197 21.09 8.09 3.26
C SER A 197 20.34 7.95 1.95
N VAL A 198 18.99 8.09 1.96
CA VAL A 198 18.20 7.95 0.72
C VAL A 198 18.57 9.05 -0.28
N TYR A 199 18.65 8.69 -1.54
CA TYR A 199 18.90 9.62 -2.63
C TYR A 199 17.99 9.34 -3.81
N ASP A 200 17.82 10.34 -4.66
CA ASP A 200 16.93 10.27 -5.81
C ASP A 200 17.48 9.33 -6.90
N VAL A 201 16.72 8.30 -7.21
CA VAL A 201 16.99 7.34 -8.29
C VAL A 201 15.86 7.32 -9.33
N THR A 202 15.03 8.35 -9.37
CA THR A 202 13.89 8.42 -10.31
C THR A 202 14.34 8.35 -11.79
N ASP A 203 15.53 8.81 -12.10
CA ASP A 203 16.15 8.70 -13.43
C ASP A 203 16.54 7.26 -13.83
N LYS A 204 16.50 6.32 -12.88
CA LYS A 204 16.78 4.89 -13.11
C LYS A 204 15.53 4.08 -13.42
N PHE A 205 14.35 4.65 -13.21
CA PHE A 205 13.09 3.97 -13.45
C PHE A 205 12.73 3.91 -14.94
N THR A 206 12.27 2.74 -15.37
CA THR A 206 11.53 2.59 -16.63
C THR A 206 10.08 2.98 -16.36
N THR A 207 9.65 4.06 -17.01
CA THR A 207 8.29 4.58 -16.80
C THR A 207 7.29 4.03 -17.81
N PHE A 208 6.02 3.97 -17.42
CA PHE A 208 4.89 3.62 -18.26
C PHE A 208 3.69 4.54 -17.93
N SER A 209 2.67 4.58 -18.78
CA SER A 209 1.48 5.42 -18.57
C SER A 209 0.25 4.62 -18.16
N ASP A 210 -0.07 3.54 -18.88
CA ASP A 210 -1.29 2.76 -18.64
C ASP A 210 -1.00 1.40 -18.04
N THR A 211 -0.34 0.54 -18.79
CA THR A 211 -0.01 -0.82 -18.38
C THR A 211 1.38 -1.22 -18.85
N LYS A 212 2.11 -1.89 -17.99
CA LYS A 212 3.40 -2.52 -18.30
C LYS A 212 3.34 -4.01 -17.97
N THR A 213 3.47 -4.84 -18.98
CA THR A 213 3.60 -6.31 -18.80
C THR A 213 5.08 -6.68 -18.77
N ILE A 214 5.46 -7.50 -17.81
CA ILE A 214 6.82 -7.94 -17.54
C ILE A 214 6.82 -9.46 -17.54
N ASP A 215 7.65 -10.07 -18.36
CA ASP A 215 7.94 -11.51 -18.31
C ASP A 215 8.88 -11.78 -17.12
N VAL A 216 8.50 -12.74 -16.29
CA VAL A 216 9.23 -13.07 -15.06
C VAL A 216 9.75 -14.52 -15.05
N GLY A 217 9.71 -15.18 -16.22
CA GLY A 217 10.11 -16.57 -16.41
C GLY A 217 8.99 -17.56 -16.10
N GLY A 218 9.20 -18.82 -16.43
CA GLY A 218 8.24 -19.87 -16.18
C GLY A 218 6.89 -19.75 -16.91
N GLY A 219 6.79 -18.87 -17.90
CA GLY A 219 5.53 -18.54 -18.56
C GLY A 219 4.60 -17.63 -17.76
N GLU A 220 5.08 -17.07 -16.65
CA GLU A 220 4.34 -16.10 -15.84
C GLU A 220 4.64 -14.66 -16.25
N THR A 221 3.65 -13.80 -16.10
CA THR A 221 3.79 -12.36 -16.31
C THR A 221 3.26 -11.57 -15.13
N VAL A 222 3.85 -10.40 -14.92
CA VAL A 222 3.38 -9.36 -14.01
C VAL A 222 2.81 -8.22 -14.84
N GLN A 223 1.63 -7.73 -14.47
CA GLN A 223 1.00 -6.56 -15.08
C GLN A 223 1.00 -5.42 -14.07
N LEU A 224 1.73 -4.35 -14.34
CA LEU A 224 1.64 -3.09 -13.61
C LEU A 224 0.59 -2.25 -14.32
N ILE A 225 -0.42 -1.80 -13.58
CA ILE A 225 -1.61 -1.14 -14.15
C ILE A 225 -1.85 0.19 -13.45
N ASN A 226 -1.85 1.29 -14.20
CA ASN A 226 -2.33 2.56 -13.69
C ASN A 226 -3.85 2.56 -13.61
N PHE A 227 -4.39 2.51 -12.41
CA PHE A 227 -5.84 2.53 -12.21
C PHE A 227 -6.43 3.94 -12.24
N GLY A 228 -5.61 4.97 -12.08
CA GLY A 228 -6.02 6.36 -12.04
C GLY A 228 -5.62 7.04 -10.73
N GLY A 229 -6.18 8.21 -10.49
CA GLY A 229 -5.98 8.95 -9.25
C GLY A 229 -6.86 8.44 -8.10
N GLY A 230 -6.62 8.97 -6.93
CA GLY A 230 -7.36 8.65 -5.72
C GLY A 230 -6.63 9.12 -4.48
N HIS A 231 -5.92 8.25 -3.79
CA HIS A 231 -5.08 8.62 -2.66
C HIS A 231 -3.96 9.60 -3.06
N THR A 232 -3.39 9.36 -4.23
CA THR A 232 -2.47 10.27 -4.92
C THR A 232 -2.96 10.49 -6.37
N PRO A 233 -2.39 11.42 -7.12
CA PRO A 233 -2.81 11.67 -8.51
C PRO A 233 -2.65 10.48 -9.46
N SER A 234 -1.83 9.49 -9.12
CA SER A 234 -1.60 8.29 -9.94
C SER A 234 -1.36 7.09 -9.04
N MET A 235 -2.13 6.01 -9.26
CA MET A 235 -2.11 4.80 -8.45
C MET A 235 -1.85 3.58 -9.33
N THR A 236 -0.74 2.91 -9.09
CA THR A 236 -0.35 1.68 -9.80
C THR A 236 -0.62 0.46 -8.95
N GLY A 237 -1.46 -0.44 -9.43
CA GLY A 237 -1.56 -1.80 -8.89
C GLY A 237 -0.70 -2.78 -9.69
N MET A 238 -0.52 -3.97 -9.13
CA MET A 238 0.19 -5.07 -9.76
C MET A 238 -0.69 -6.31 -9.77
N TYR A 239 -0.96 -6.85 -10.95
CA TYR A 239 -1.75 -8.07 -11.11
C TYR A 239 -0.90 -9.21 -11.68
N ILE A 240 -1.04 -10.40 -11.09
CA ILE A 240 -0.37 -11.62 -11.52
C ILE A 240 -1.45 -12.62 -11.92
N PRO A 241 -1.79 -12.70 -13.23
CA PRO A 241 -2.91 -13.52 -13.71
C PRO A 241 -2.81 -15.00 -13.36
N SER A 242 -1.60 -15.57 -13.50
CA SER A 242 -1.34 -17.00 -13.21
C SER A 242 -1.60 -17.40 -11.75
N ARG A 243 -1.59 -16.42 -10.85
CA ARG A 243 -1.77 -16.61 -9.40
C ARG A 243 -3.09 -16.05 -8.87
N ASN A 244 -3.90 -15.45 -9.73
CA ASN A 244 -5.12 -14.72 -9.34
C ASN A 244 -4.84 -13.80 -8.15
N LEU A 245 -3.77 -12.99 -8.25
CA LEU A 245 -3.24 -12.17 -7.18
C LEU A 245 -3.14 -10.72 -7.61
N LEU A 246 -3.72 -9.82 -6.82
CA LEU A 246 -3.69 -8.38 -7.01
C LEU A 246 -3.00 -7.69 -5.83
N PHE A 247 -2.09 -6.80 -6.12
CA PHE A 247 -1.58 -5.78 -5.20
C PHE A 247 -2.29 -4.47 -5.55
N SER A 248 -3.13 -3.99 -4.66
CA SER A 248 -3.95 -2.79 -4.94
C SER A 248 -3.19 -1.48 -4.72
N GLY A 249 -2.05 -1.54 -4.04
CA GLY A 249 -1.45 -0.31 -3.52
C GLY A 249 -2.45 0.46 -2.65
N ASP A 250 -2.25 1.75 -2.53
CA ASP A 250 -3.09 2.64 -1.73
C ASP A 250 -4.48 2.94 -2.33
N LEU A 251 -4.87 2.24 -3.40
CA LEU A 251 -6.28 2.14 -3.76
C LEU A 251 -7.07 1.33 -2.74
N GLY A 252 -6.42 0.40 -2.03
CA GLY A 252 -7.03 -0.49 -1.07
C GLY A 252 -6.41 -0.41 0.32
N PHE A 253 -7.24 -0.16 1.31
CA PHE A 253 -6.93 -0.20 2.74
C PHE A 253 -7.77 -1.28 3.39
N ASN A 254 -7.15 -2.19 4.09
CA ASN A 254 -7.84 -3.18 4.90
C ASN A 254 -7.63 -2.87 6.39
N GLU A 255 -8.66 -3.03 7.22
CA GLU A 255 -8.69 -2.79 8.67
C GLU A 255 -8.51 -1.31 9.08
N ARG A 256 -7.48 -0.64 8.59
CA ARG A 256 -7.23 0.78 8.82
C ARG A 256 -8.21 1.66 8.04
N VAL A 257 -8.57 2.83 8.59
CA VAL A 257 -9.34 3.86 7.85
C VAL A 257 -8.46 4.42 6.72
N PRO A 258 -8.96 4.46 5.47
CA PRO A 258 -8.25 5.12 4.38
C PRO A 258 -8.23 6.65 4.60
N GLY A 259 -7.13 7.31 4.20
CA GLY A 259 -6.95 8.73 4.41
C GLY A 259 -7.04 9.54 3.12
N LEU A 260 -7.85 10.59 3.13
CA LEU A 260 -7.83 11.64 2.11
C LEU A 260 -6.82 12.71 2.53
N LEU A 261 -5.73 12.80 1.78
CA LEU A 261 -4.65 13.77 1.96
C LEU A 261 -4.89 15.00 1.07
N ASN A 262 -4.03 16.02 1.16
CA ASN A 262 -4.21 17.27 0.43
C ASN A 262 -4.31 17.11 -1.08
N ASP A 263 -3.59 16.13 -1.64
CA ASP A 263 -3.53 15.78 -3.07
C ASP A 263 -4.41 14.58 -3.45
N SER A 264 -5.26 14.13 -2.52
CA SER A 264 -6.23 13.07 -2.78
C SER A 264 -7.49 13.63 -3.45
N PHE A 265 -8.14 12.78 -4.28
CA PHE A 265 -9.41 13.09 -4.95
C PHE A 265 -10.38 11.93 -4.74
N PHE A 266 -11.42 12.15 -3.89
CA PHE A 266 -12.29 11.04 -3.49
C PHE A 266 -13.13 10.48 -4.63
N LYS A 267 -13.59 11.32 -5.56
CA LYS A 267 -14.38 10.86 -6.73
C LYS A 267 -13.50 10.03 -7.69
N GLU A 268 -12.28 10.45 -7.91
CA GLU A 268 -11.33 9.67 -8.71
C GLU A 268 -11.00 8.36 -8.00
N TRP A 269 -10.86 8.37 -6.67
CA TRP A 269 -10.60 7.14 -5.91
C TRP A 269 -11.71 6.11 -6.10
N ILE A 270 -12.97 6.55 -5.99
CA ILE A 270 -14.13 5.69 -6.25
C ILE A 270 -14.05 5.10 -7.67
N SER A 271 -13.85 5.94 -8.69
CA SER A 271 -13.77 5.48 -10.09
C SER A 271 -12.60 4.54 -10.35
N SER A 272 -11.44 4.85 -9.76
CA SER A 272 -10.23 4.02 -9.89
C SER A 272 -10.39 2.67 -9.20
N PHE A 273 -11.08 2.63 -8.06
CA PHE A 273 -11.43 1.38 -7.39
C PHE A 273 -12.39 0.52 -8.24
N GLU A 274 -13.41 1.13 -8.83
CA GLU A 274 -14.35 0.45 -9.72
C GLU A 274 -13.62 -0.12 -10.94
N LYS A 275 -12.72 0.67 -11.56
CA LYS A 275 -11.85 0.21 -12.65
C LYS A 275 -11.03 -1.00 -12.22
N MET A 276 -10.33 -0.92 -11.09
CA MET A 276 -9.53 -2.01 -10.55
C MET A 276 -10.37 -3.27 -10.36
N ALA A 277 -11.50 -3.16 -9.69
CA ALA A 277 -12.38 -4.30 -9.42
C ALA A 277 -12.96 -4.93 -10.69
N SER A 278 -13.16 -4.14 -11.74
CA SER A 278 -13.67 -4.65 -13.05
C SER A 278 -12.60 -5.38 -13.88
N MET A 279 -11.32 -5.15 -13.60
CA MET A 279 -10.22 -5.70 -14.40
C MET A 279 -9.70 -7.05 -13.89
N VAL A 280 -10.15 -7.51 -12.74
CA VAL A 280 -9.69 -8.74 -12.10
C VAL A 280 -10.86 -9.65 -11.74
N PRO A 281 -10.66 -10.97 -11.59
CA PRO A 281 -11.70 -11.87 -11.11
C PRO A 281 -12.21 -11.49 -9.72
N SER A 282 -13.49 -11.76 -9.44
CA SER A 282 -14.10 -11.43 -8.14
C SER A 282 -13.53 -12.22 -6.95
N ASP A 283 -12.92 -13.38 -7.22
CA ASP A 283 -12.27 -14.25 -6.24
C ASP A 283 -10.76 -14.02 -6.11
N VAL A 284 -10.27 -12.89 -6.66
CA VAL A 284 -8.86 -12.51 -6.57
C VAL A 284 -8.40 -12.36 -5.12
N THR A 285 -7.25 -12.90 -4.80
CA THR A 285 -6.55 -12.57 -3.54
C THR A 285 -5.96 -11.17 -3.67
N VAL A 286 -6.15 -10.34 -2.65
CA VAL A 286 -5.66 -8.94 -2.66
C VAL A 286 -4.67 -8.69 -1.54
N ILE A 287 -3.54 -8.12 -1.90
CA ILE A 287 -2.59 -7.53 -0.94
C ILE A 287 -2.79 -6.00 -1.03
N PRO A 288 -3.35 -5.37 0.01
CA PRO A 288 -3.59 -3.93 0.01
C PRO A 288 -2.30 -3.14 0.23
N GLY A 289 -2.35 -1.83 0.01
CA GLY A 289 -1.24 -0.94 0.39
C GLY A 289 -1.05 -0.89 1.91
N HIS A 290 -2.15 -0.93 2.65
CA HIS A 290 -2.18 -0.95 4.12
C HIS A 290 -3.13 -2.02 4.65
N GLY A 291 -2.72 -2.68 5.73
CA GLY A 291 -3.50 -3.76 6.36
C GLY A 291 -3.15 -5.14 5.84
N THR A 292 -3.80 -6.17 6.38
CA THR A 292 -3.48 -7.56 6.05
C THR A 292 -4.03 -7.98 4.68
N PRO A 293 -3.38 -8.94 4.00
CA PRO A 293 -3.91 -9.57 2.79
C PRO A 293 -5.36 -10.04 2.99
N THR A 294 -6.16 -9.91 1.93
CA THR A 294 -7.61 -10.13 1.99
C THR A 294 -8.18 -10.54 0.63
N ASP A 295 -9.49 -10.46 0.47
CA ASP A 295 -10.22 -10.64 -0.79
C ASP A 295 -10.82 -9.31 -1.29
N MET A 296 -11.26 -9.29 -2.55
CA MET A 296 -11.84 -8.08 -3.17
C MET A 296 -13.12 -7.62 -2.45
N ALA A 297 -13.95 -8.55 -1.98
CA ALA A 297 -15.20 -8.19 -1.30
C ALA A 297 -14.94 -7.49 0.03
N THR A 298 -13.96 -7.96 0.78
CA THR A 298 -13.53 -7.32 2.03
C THR A 298 -12.87 -5.97 1.76
N LEU A 299 -11.95 -5.89 0.78
CA LEU A 299 -11.30 -4.63 0.41
C LEU A 299 -12.34 -3.58 0.01
N LYS A 300 -13.35 -3.98 -0.78
CA LYS A 300 -14.46 -3.11 -1.18
C LYS A 300 -15.19 -2.54 0.02
N ARG A 301 -15.56 -3.39 1.01
CA ARG A 301 -16.22 -2.93 2.25
C ARG A 301 -15.34 -1.96 3.04
N GLN A 302 -14.05 -2.25 3.11
CA GLN A 302 -13.10 -1.51 3.95
C GLN A 302 -12.68 -0.16 3.36
N THR A 303 -12.71 -0.01 2.03
CA THR A 303 -12.25 1.20 1.33
C THR A 303 -13.37 1.86 0.53
N TYR A 304 -13.91 1.18 -0.47
CA TYR A 304 -14.89 1.75 -1.40
C TYR A 304 -16.21 2.09 -0.71
N ASP A 305 -16.81 1.14 0.00
CA ASP A 305 -18.09 1.37 0.67
C ASP A 305 -17.97 2.44 1.76
N TYR A 306 -16.82 2.52 2.46
CA TYR A 306 -16.53 3.60 3.40
C TYR A 306 -16.61 4.98 2.74
N PHE A 307 -15.96 5.17 1.59
CA PHE A 307 -16.00 6.45 0.88
C PHE A 307 -17.36 6.75 0.28
N VAL A 308 -18.04 5.76 -0.30
CA VAL A 308 -19.37 5.96 -0.88
C VAL A 308 -20.37 6.36 0.19
N GLU A 309 -20.37 5.70 1.34
CA GLU A 309 -21.27 6.04 2.46
C GLU A 309 -20.96 7.43 3.03
N LEU A 310 -19.67 7.72 3.27
CA LEU A 310 -19.29 9.04 3.77
C LEU A 310 -19.65 10.15 2.76
N TYR A 311 -19.43 9.91 1.48
CA TYR A 311 -19.86 10.83 0.42
C TYR A 311 -21.35 11.10 0.46
N GLN A 312 -22.18 10.06 0.60
CA GLN A 312 -23.64 10.21 0.67
C GLN A 312 -24.08 11.07 1.86
N GLU A 313 -23.46 10.89 3.02
CA GLU A 313 -23.76 11.71 4.20
C GLU A 313 -23.31 13.17 4.01
N VAL A 314 -22.10 13.39 3.48
CA VAL A 314 -21.61 14.75 3.16
C VAL A 314 -22.50 15.42 2.12
N GLN A 315 -22.93 14.69 1.08
CA GLN A 315 -23.82 15.24 0.03
C GLN A 315 -25.17 15.72 0.61
N LYS A 316 -25.75 14.98 1.56
CA LYS A 316 -26.99 15.42 2.25
C LYS A 316 -26.81 16.75 2.97
N VAL A 317 -25.67 16.95 3.65
CA VAL A 317 -25.35 18.22 4.30
C VAL A 317 -25.22 19.34 3.26
N VAL A 318 -24.49 19.09 2.18
CA VAL A 318 -24.31 20.06 1.08
C VAL A 318 -25.64 20.43 0.42
N ASP A 319 -26.53 19.47 0.20
CA ASP A 319 -27.84 19.69 -0.43
C ASP A 319 -28.81 20.47 0.48
N SER A 320 -28.67 20.32 1.81
CA SER A 320 -29.44 21.09 2.78
C SER A 320 -28.87 22.50 3.06
N GLY A 321 -27.73 22.84 2.43
CA GLY A 321 -27.04 24.13 2.67
C GLY A 321 -26.27 24.18 4.00
N GLY A 322 -25.97 23.01 4.60
CA GLY A 322 -25.18 22.91 5.81
C GLY A 322 -23.71 23.23 5.58
N GLY A 323 -22.99 23.51 6.65
CA GLY A 323 -21.58 23.88 6.67
C GLY A 323 -20.70 22.91 7.44
N LEU A 324 -19.50 23.36 7.81
CA LEU A 324 -18.49 22.50 8.46
C LEU A 324 -18.96 21.95 9.83
N ALA A 325 -19.82 22.65 10.55
CA ALA A 325 -20.32 22.17 11.84
C ALA A 325 -21.19 20.90 11.68
N GLU A 326 -22.03 20.85 10.65
CA GLU A 326 -22.85 19.71 10.31
C GLU A 326 -22.00 18.56 9.72
N ILE A 327 -20.95 18.90 8.96
CA ILE A 327 -19.97 17.93 8.44
C ILE A 327 -19.24 17.24 9.59
N ASP A 328 -18.78 17.99 10.59
CA ASP A 328 -18.08 17.44 11.77
C ASP A 328 -19.00 16.55 12.63
N ALA A 329 -20.31 16.76 12.55
CA ALA A 329 -21.32 16.01 13.29
C ALA A 329 -21.77 14.72 12.58
N ILE A 330 -21.28 14.42 11.38
CA ILE A 330 -21.61 13.18 10.67
C ILE A 330 -21.21 11.97 11.50
N ASP A 331 -22.18 11.08 11.77
CA ASP A 331 -21.93 9.87 12.55
C ASP A 331 -21.14 8.83 11.72
N GLN A 332 -19.90 8.61 12.11
CA GLN A 332 -19.01 7.58 11.58
C GLN A 332 -18.68 6.49 12.63
N SER A 333 -19.42 6.43 13.72
CA SER A 333 -19.11 5.62 14.91
C SER A 333 -18.97 4.13 14.61
N LYS A 334 -19.57 3.61 13.53
CA LYS A 334 -19.38 2.23 13.06
C LYS A 334 -17.93 1.88 12.69
N HIS A 335 -17.10 2.90 12.46
CA HIS A 335 -15.70 2.74 12.12
C HIS A 335 -14.74 3.08 13.27
N LYS A 336 -15.27 3.43 14.46
CA LYS A 336 -14.50 3.97 15.60
C LYS A 336 -13.34 3.08 16.08
N ASP A 337 -13.47 1.78 15.89
CA ASP A 337 -12.47 0.81 16.35
C ASP A 337 -11.39 0.52 15.29
N ARG A 338 -11.48 1.14 14.11
CA ARG A 338 -10.46 1.03 13.06
C ARG A 338 -9.25 1.91 13.40
N PRO A 339 -8.02 1.42 13.17
CA PRO A 339 -6.81 2.23 13.35
C PRO A 339 -6.90 3.57 12.64
N VAL A 340 -6.36 4.62 13.23
CA VAL A 340 -6.33 6.03 12.82
C VAL A 340 -7.70 6.70 12.61
N PHE A 341 -8.78 6.09 13.07
CA PHE A 341 -10.13 6.66 12.96
C PHE A 341 -10.21 8.07 13.55
N SER A 342 -9.71 8.28 14.76
CA SER A 342 -9.77 9.58 15.44
C SER A 342 -9.02 10.70 14.70
N GLN A 343 -8.01 10.35 13.91
CA GLN A 343 -7.24 11.33 13.12
C GLN A 343 -7.86 11.60 11.75
N LEU A 344 -8.62 10.65 11.19
CA LEU A 344 -9.06 10.72 9.79
C LEU A 344 -10.56 10.94 9.60
N SER A 345 -11.41 10.53 10.53
CA SER A 345 -12.86 10.55 10.32
C SER A 345 -13.40 11.95 9.96
N ILE A 346 -13.06 12.95 10.75
CA ILE A 346 -13.50 14.34 10.50
C ILE A 346 -12.77 14.92 9.28
N SER A 347 -11.46 14.71 9.16
CA SER A 347 -10.69 15.24 8.03
C SER A 347 -11.13 14.67 6.70
N ASN A 348 -11.49 13.39 6.61
CA ASN A 348 -12.04 12.78 5.42
C ASN A 348 -13.39 13.43 5.02
N ALA A 349 -14.29 13.61 5.99
CA ALA A 349 -15.58 14.26 5.73
C ALA A 349 -15.40 15.70 5.23
N ARG A 350 -14.53 16.47 5.87
CA ARG A 350 -14.19 17.84 5.44
C ARG A 350 -13.55 17.88 4.06
N HIS A 351 -12.68 16.92 3.75
CA HIS A 351 -12.04 16.82 2.44
C HIS A 351 -13.10 16.61 1.32
N ILE A 352 -14.01 15.66 1.51
CA ILE A 352 -15.12 15.41 0.58
C ILE A 352 -15.99 16.67 0.42
N TYR A 353 -16.33 17.33 1.53
CA TYR A 353 -17.11 18.58 1.49
C TYR A 353 -16.39 19.66 0.67
N ASN A 354 -15.13 19.89 0.89
CA ASN A 354 -14.35 20.89 0.17
C ASN A 354 -14.26 20.58 -1.33
N GLU A 355 -14.07 19.32 -1.71
CA GLU A 355 -14.05 18.90 -3.11
C GLU A 355 -15.40 19.13 -3.79
N LEU A 356 -16.53 18.84 -3.10
CA LEU A 356 -17.86 19.11 -3.62
C LEU A 356 -18.14 20.61 -3.75
N MET A 357 -17.73 21.41 -2.77
CA MET A 357 -17.94 22.88 -2.81
C MET A 357 -17.09 23.53 -3.90
N ALA A 358 -15.87 23.08 -4.14
CA ALA A 358 -15.05 23.55 -5.24
C ALA A 358 -15.69 23.28 -6.60
N GLN A 359 -16.34 22.13 -6.79
CA GLN A 359 -17.07 21.79 -8.02
C GLN A 359 -18.34 22.61 -8.24
N LYS A 360 -19.03 23.07 -7.18
CA LYS A 360 -20.19 23.96 -7.29
C LYS A 360 -19.83 25.40 -7.69
N SER A 361 -18.57 25.78 -7.52
CA SER A 361 -18.07 27.14 -7.79
C SER A 361 -17.54 27.32 -9.22
N LEU A 362 -17.48 26.24 -9.99
CA LEU A 362 -17.11 26.19 -11.43
C LEU A 362 -18.36 26.18 -12.31
#